data_7150d780c0f8fc3d32225b912db7e94b
#
_entry.id   7150d780c0f8fc3d32225b912db7e94b
#
_cell.length_a   1.000
_cell.length_b   1.000
_cell.length_c   1.000
_cell.angle_alpha   90.00
_cell.angle_beta   90.00
_cell.angle_gamma   90.00
#
_symmetry.space_group_name_H-M   'P 1'
#
loop_
_entity.id
_entity.type
_entity.pdbx_description
1 polymer ?
#
loop_
_entity_poly.entity_id
_entity_poly.type
_entity_poly.pdbx_seq_one_letter_code
_entity_poly.pdbx_strand_id
1 'polypeptide(L)'
;MAYSGTYNKTNITVDQLISYAFRDAGRTAEEITPEYSDAGKQALFYILQNSANRGINIWLQQNVVMGAQTDQQWLTMPANCVDVLEANWVYAVTPSITAALPLDNADSPALFNQSVNSDLNLHATSTLAENWFGASYSPGTRIFYVGFNAYSPAGLTDYNLDLEVSNDGITWDVWESFPTQTLADRQWAYFTINATQNFYYFRLKNRDATTFSLRAIQFAQSQQVIPMARLNRSDYWSLPNKQFQSQRSLQYWFNRQIDPQLYLWPVPNNNFQVFQFILDIQPQDVGSLTNELYVPDRVIPYVQAALSHKISMQLPDIDMTRVGYLEKLALQARTEFEEEDRDKSPIYFQPNIAPYTR
;
A
#
# COMPACT_ATOMS: atom_id res chain seq x y z
N MET A 1 20.62 31.69 -10.44
CA MET A 1 20.86 31.85 -8.99
C MET A 1 20.80 30.45 -8.36
N ALA A 2 21.81 30.10 -7.59
CA ALA A 2 21.77 28.84 -6.83
C ALA A 2 20.98 29.09 -5.54
N TYR A 3 19.94 28.31 -5.29
CA TYR A 3 19.21 28.34 -4.03
C TYR A 3 19.95 27.48 -2.99
N SER A 4 20.04 27.96 -1.76
CA SER A 4 20.67 27.24 -0.65
C SER A 4 19.63 26.32 0.00
N GLY A 5 19.46 25.15 -0.51
CA GLY A 5 18.56 24.18 0.06
C GLY A 5 18.11 23.13 -0.96
N THR A 6 17.56 22.05 -0.48
CA THR A 6 17.01 20.96 -1.29
C THR A 6 15.52 20.83 -0.97
N TYR A 7 14.71 20.39 -1.94
CA TYR A 7 13.30 20.00 -1.72
C TYR A 7 13.17 18.60 -1.13
N ASN A 8 14.24 18.07 -0.55
CA ASN A 8 14.22 16.76 0.07
C ASN A 8 13.45 16.79 1.39
N LYS A 9 13.07 15.61 1.84
CA LYS A 9 12.44 15.42 3.15
C LYS A 9 13.28 16.06 4.24
N THR A 10 12.62 16.63 5.23
CA THR A 10 13.28 17.17 6.41
C THR A 10 14.04 16.07 7.13
N ASN A 11 15.33 16.24 7.33
CA ASN A 11 16.18 15.31 8.07
C ASN A 11 16.19 15.65 9.56
N ILE A 12 15.02 15.88 10.17
CA ILE A 12 14.92 16.10 11.61
C ILE A 12 14.83 14.74 12.29
N THR A 13 15.82 14.45 13.13
CA THR A 13 15.78 13.23 13.94
C THR A 13 14.82 13.39 15.13
N VAL A 14 14.33 12.27 15.65
CA VAL A 14 13.50 12.25 16.86
C VAL A 14 14.18 12.94 18.02
N ASP A 15 15.48 12.73 18.21
CA ASP A 15 16.28 13.37 19.26
C ASP A 15 16.33 14.89 19.13
N GLN A 16 16.52 15.39 17.90
CA GLN A 16 16.50 16.83 17.64
C GLN A 16 15.14 17.44 17.96
N LEU A 17 14.06 16.79 17.54
CA LEU A 17 12.70 17.27 17.80
C LEU A 17 12.40 17.32 19.30
N ILE A 18 12.77 16.28 20.04
CA ILE A 18 12.65 16.22 21.49
C ILE A 18 13.47 17.34 22.13
N SER A 19 14.72 17.54 21.72
CA SER A 19 15.59 18.60 22.23
C SER A 19 15.01 20.00 21.99
N TYR A 20 14.40 20.24 20.81
CA TYR A 20 13.72 21.51 20.53
C TYR A 20 12.48 21.70 21.43
N ALA A 21 11.72 20.66 21.65
CA ALA A 21 10.54 20.72 22.54
C ALA A 21 10.92 21.00 24.00
N PHE A 22 12.01 20.41 24.51
CA PHE A 22 12.54 20.72 25.84
C PHE A 22 13.02 22.18 25.95
N ARG A 23 13.69 22.69 24.91
CA ARG A 23 14.12 24.09 24.86
C ARG A 23 12.93 25.04 24.87
N ASP A 24 11.87 24.74 24.12
CA ASP A 24 10.62 25.50 24.12
C ASP A 24 9.94 25.43 25.51
N ALA A 25 10.03 24.32 26.20
CA ALA A 25 9.58 24.18 27.58
C ALA A 25 10.47 24.92 28.62
N GLY A 26 11.66 25.41 28.22
CA GLY A 26 12.57 26.21 29.07
C GLY A 26 13.69 25.42 29.72
N ARG A 27 14.00 24.24 29.21
CA ARG A 27 15.11 23.42 29.67
C ARG A 27 16.28 23.50 28.68
N THR A 28 17.49 23.42 29.19
CA THR A 28 18.70 23.33 28.36
C THR A 28 18.95 21.87 27.94
N ALA A 29 19.75 21.67 26.89
CA ALA A 29 20.09 20.33 26.43
C ALA A 29 20.82 19.49 27.48
N GLU A 30 21.58 20.14 28.38
CA GLU A 30 22.32 19.48 29.46
C GLU A 30 21.40 18.91 30.57
N GLU A 31 20.19 19.43 30.69
CA GLU A 31 19.21 18.99 31.68
C GLU A 31 18.35 17.80 31.18
N ILE A 32 18.50 17.40 29.92
CA ILE A 32 17.75 16.29 29.33
C ILE A 32 18.38 14.97 29.78
N THR A 33 17.75 14.33 30.74
CA THR A 33 18.15 12.99 31.17
C THR A 33 17.61 11.93 30.22
N PRO A 34 18.16 10.70 30.20
CA PRO A 34 17.60 9.59 29.41
C PRO A 34 16.11 9.32 29.71
N GLU A 35 15.69 9.46 30.95
CA GLU A 35 14.29 9.31 31.36
C GLU A 35 13.37 10.35 30.70
N TYR A 36 13.82 11.59 30.63
CA TYR A 36 13.08 12.66 29.95
C TYR A 36 13.04 12.44 28.44
N SER A 37 14.11 11.93 27.85
CA SER A 37 14.14 11.59 26.43
C SER A 37 13.15 10.46 26.11
N ASP A 38 13.08 9.42 26.93
CA ASP A 38 12.11 8.32 26.77
C ASP A 38 10.66 8.80 26.98
N ALA A 39 10.42 9.66 27.96
CA ALA A 39 9.11 10.30 28.16
C ALA A 39 8.71 11.17 26.96
N GLY A 40 9.65 11.92 26.41
CA GLY A 40 9.46 12.71 25.18
C GLY A 40 9.10 11.84 23.98
N LYS A 41 9.80 10.72 23.81
CA LYS A 41 9.53 9.73 22.77
C LYS A 41 8.13 9.13 22.89
N GLN A 42 7.72 8.75 24.09
CA GLN A 42 6.38 8.24 24.36
C GLN A 42 5.30 9.31 24.10
N ALA A 43 5.55 10.55 24.51
CA ALA A 43 4.64 11.66 24.25
C ALA A 43 4.48 11.92 22.75
N LEU A 44 5.57 11.86 21.99
CA LEU A 44 5.58 12.00 20.54
C LEU A 44 4.75 10.90 19.86
N PHE A 45 4.94 9.66 20.25
CA PHE A 45 4.12 8.54 19.77
C PHE A 45 2.62 8.78 19.99
N TYR A 46 2.21 9.20 21.19
CA TYR A 46 0.81 9.49 21.47
C TYR A 46 0.24 10.67 20.66
N ILE A 47 1.05 11.69 20.36
CA ILE A 47 0.63 12.81 19.52
C ILE A 47 0.35 12.33 18.10
N LEU A 48 1.22 11.52 17.52
CA LEU A 48 1.06 10.96 16.18
C LEU A 48 -0.15 10.03 16.10
N GLN A 49 -0.32 9.13 17.07
CA GLN A 49 -1.48 8.24 17.12
C GLN A 49 -2.80 9.00 17.30
N ASN A 50 -2.80 10.04 18.11
CA ASN A 50 -4.01 10.84 18.32
C ASN A 50 -4.41 11.64 17.08
N SER A 51 -3.46 12.13 16.29
CA SER A 51 -3.75 12.78 15.01
C SER A 51 -4.30 11.77 13.99
N ALA A 52 -3.73 10.56 13.91
CA ALA A 52 -4.24 9.48 13.06
C ALA A 52 -5.70 9.12 13.39
N ASN A 53 -6.03 8.96 14.67
CA ASN A 53 -7.38 8.62 15.11
C ASN A 53 -8.45 9.67 14.78
N ARG A 54 -8.04 10.90 14.46
CA ARG A 54 -8.95 11.99 14.07
C ARG A 54 -9.19 12.11 12.58
N GLY A 55 -8.55 11.27 11.77
CA GLY A 55 -8.70 11.25 10.31
C GLY A 55 -8.06 12.46 9.60
N ILE A 56 -7.11 13.13 10.24
CA ILE A 56 -6.40 14.29 9.70
C ILE A 56 -5.01 13.81 9.28
N ASN A 57 -4.93 12.98 8.24
CA ASN A 57 -3.69 12.31 7.87
C ASN A 57 -3.66 11.95 6.39
N ILE A 58 -3.80 12.96 5.51
CA ILE A 58 -3.79 12.69 4.06
C ILE A 58 -2.51 11.96 3.62
N TRP A 59 -1.36 12.20 4.28
CA TRP A 59 -0.10 11.51 3.96
C TRP A 59 -0.07 10.01 4.38
N LEU A 60 -1.00 9.57 5.22
CA LEU A 60 -1.14 8.18 5.64
C LEU A 60 -2.13 7.40 4.75
N GLN A 61 -2.68 8.05 3.72
CA GLN A 61 -3.50 7.37 2.73
C GLN A 61 -2.61 6.63 1.74
N GLN A 62 -2.79 5.33 1.67
CA GLN A 62 -2.04 4.47 0.77
C GLN A 62 -2.95 3.82 -0.26
N ASN A 63 -2.56 3.93 -1.53
CA ASN A 63 -3.20 3.18 -2.61
C ASN A 63 -2.59 1.77 -2.66
N VAL A 64 -3.43 0.75 -2.49
CA VAL A 64 -3.02 -0.66 -2.52
C VAL A 64 -3.85 -1.40 -3.54
N VAL A 65 -3.18 -2.22 -4.35
CA VAL A 65 -3.83 -3.12 -5.30
C VAL A 65 -3.68 -4.55 -4.80
N MET A 66 -4.80 -5.25 -4.76
CA MET A 66 -4.84 -6.65 -4.32
C MET A 66 -5.62 -7.48 -5.32
N GLY A 67 -5.22 -8.73 -5.48
CA GLY A 67 -5.99 -9.70 -6.25
C GLY A 67 -6.74 -10.65 -5.33
N ALA A 68 -7.89 -11.11 -5.78
CA ALA A 68 -8.62 -12.19 -5.12
C ALA A 68 -8.69 -13.43 -6.01
N GLN A 69 -8.64 -14.57 -5.36
CA GLN A 69 -8.81 -15.89 -5.98
C GLN A 69 -10.29 -16.30 -5.97
N THR A 70 -10.61 -17.31 -6.78
CA THR A 70 -11.92 -17.98 -6.70
C THR A 70 -12.19 -18.45 -5.27
N ASP A 71 -13.40 -18.28 -4.81
CA ASP A 71 -13.87 -18.65 -3.47
C ASP A 71 -13.24 -17.86 -2.31
N GLN A 72 -12.43 -16.87 -2.58
CA GLN A 72 -11.83 -16.05 -1.55
C GLN A 72 -12.85 -15.04 -0.99
N GLN A 73 -13.39 -15.34 0.17
CA GLN A 73 -14.43 -14.54 0.82
C GLN A 73 -13.86 -13.26 1.45
N TRP A 74 -12.60 -13.27 1.88
CA TRP A 74 -11.94 -12.10 2.49
C TRP A 74 -10.52 -11.93 1.99
N LEU A 75 -10.07 -10.69 2.02
CA LEU A 75 -8.68 -10.28 1.79
C LEU A 75 -8.06 -9.90 3.14
N THR A 76 -6.86 -10.39 3.41
CA THR A 76 -6.08 -9.94 4.56
C THR A 76 -5.44 -8.61 4.20
N MET A 77 -5.78 -7.56 4.95
CA MET A 77 -5.25 -6.22 4.74
C MET A 77 -3.90 -6.08 5.46
N PRO A 78 -3.07 -5.09 5.10
CA PRO A 78 -1.84 -4.80 5.84
C PRO A 78 -2.12 -4.58 7.33
N ALA A 79 -1.24 -5.07 8.21
CA ALA A 79 -1.43 -5.00 9.66
C ALA A 79 -1.54 -3.55 10.20
N ASN A 80 -0.96 -2.59 9.48
CA ASN A 80 -1.06 -1.17 9.79
C ASN A 80 -2.33 -0.48 9.24
N CYS A 81 -3.25 -1.22 8.62
CA CYS A 81 -4.49 -0.67 8.07
C CYS A 81 -5.50 -0.38 9.19
N VAL A 82 -5.87 0.88 9.32
CA VAL A 82 -6.88 1.36 10.29
C VAL A 82 -8.27 1.31 9.69
N ASP A 83 -8.41 1.78 8.45
CA ASP A 83 -9.68 1.79 7.72
C ASP A 83 -9.47 1.70 6.21
N VAL A 84 -10.54 1.35 5.51
CA VAL A 84 -10.62 1.38 4.05
C VAL A 84 -11.53 2.55 3.67
N LEU A 85 -10.93 3.60 3.12
CA LEU A 85 -11.65 4.81 2.73
C LEU A 85 -12.44 4.58 1.44
N GLU A 86 -11.78 3.99 0.45
CA GLU A 86 -12.38 3.65 -0.83
C GLU A 86 -11.99 2.23 -1.25
N ALA A 87 -12.93 1.54 -1.85
CA ALA A 87 -12.71 0.23 -2.45
C ALA A 87 -13.31 0.20 -3.85
N ASN A 88 -12.51 -0.19 -4.80
CA ASN A 88 -12.89 -0.28 -6.20
C ASN A 88 -12.62 -1.68 -6.74
N TRP A 89 -13.58 -2.23 -7.46
CA TRP A 89 -13.35 -3.40 -8.30
C TRP A 89 -12.83 -2.94 -9.66
N VAL A 90 -11.74 -3.54 -10.12
CA VAL A 90 -11.13 -3.23 -11.41
C VAL A 90 -11.55 -4.28 -12.42
N TYR A 91 -12.22 -3.84 -13.48
CA TYR A 91 -12.46 -4.70 -14.62
C TYR A 91 -11.17 -4.85 -15.40
N ALA A 92 -10.36 -5.82 -14.97
CA ALA A 92 -9.09 -6.16 -15.59
C ALA A 92 -9.33 -7.26 -16.65
N VAL A 93 -8.89 -6.99 -17.87
CA VAL A 93 -8.98 -7.92 -18.97
C VAL A 93 -7.59 -8.38 -19.35
N THR A 94 -7.37 -9.68 -19.34
CA THR A 94 -6.14 -10.27 -19.86
C THR A 94 -6.21 -10.30 -21.38
N PRO A 95 -5.37 -9.55 -22.10
CA PRO A 95 -5.34 -9.61 -23.55
C PRO A 95 -4.91 -11.00 -24.00
N SER A 96 -5.42 -11.44 -25.15
CA SER A 96 -5.01 -12.71 -25.75
C SER A 96 -3.53 -12.68 -26.11
N ILE A 97 -2.77 -13.60 -25.56
CA ILE A 97 -1.35 -13.76 -25.90
C ILE A 97 -1.18 -14.34 -27.30
N THR A 98 -0.18 -13.90 -28.03
CA THR A 98 0.21 -14.52 -29.31
C THR A 98 1.08 -15.75 -29.05
N ALA A 99 2.04 -15.64 -28.14
CA ALA A 99 2.85 -16.75 -27.67
C ALA A 99 3.27 -16.54 -26.21
N ALA A 100 3.35 -17.63 -25.45
CA ALA A 100 4.05 -17.68 -24.19
C ALA A 100 5.56 -17.82 -24.42
N LEU A 101 6.37 -17.20 -23.57
CA LEU A 101 7.81 -17.12 -23.71
C LEU A 101 8.50 -17.59 -22.41
N PRO A 102 9.70 -18.17 -22.49
CA PRO A 102 10.46 -18.52 -23.71
C PRO A 102 9.79 -19.66 -24.48
N LEU A 103 9.98 -19.71 -25.80
CA LEU A 103 9.31 -20.69 -26.69
C LEU A 103 9.83 -22.12 -26.53
N ASP A 104 11.05 -22.29 -26.09
CA ASP A 104 11.71 -23.56 -25.83
C ASP A 104 11.34 -24.20 -24.47
N ASN A 105 10.74 -23.43 -23.58
CA ASN A 105 10.20 -23.95 -22.33
C ASN A 105 8.75 -24.41 -22.55
N ALA A 106 8.57 -25.73 -22.60
CA ALA A 106 7.26 -26.36 -22.87
C ALA A 106 6.19 -26.02 -21.81
N ASP A 107 6.59 -25.61 -20.62
CA ASP A 107 5.69 -25.28 -19.52
C ASP A 107 5.26 -23.80 -19.50
N SER A 108 5.92 -22.93 -20.30
CA SER A 108 5.58 -21.50 -20.35
C SER A 108 4.12 -21.23 -20.68
N PRO A 109 3.43 -21.94 -21.59
CA PRO A 109 2.01 -21.73 -21.86
C PRO A 109 1.11 -21.99 -20.66
N ALA A 110 1.52 -22.87 -19.73
CA ALA A 110 0.76 -23.18 -18.54
C ALA A 110 0.62 -21.99 -17.60
N LEU A 111 1.59 -21.07 -17.58
CA LEU A 111 1.57 -19.87 -16.75
C LEU A 111 0.46 -18.89 -17.12
N PHE A 112 -0.02 -18.93 -18.36
CA PHE A 112 -1.08 -18.05 -18.87
C PHE A 112 -2.46 -18.74 -18.90
N ASN A 113 -2.51 -20.00 -18.50
CA ASN A 113 -3.75 -20.72 -18.34
C ASN A 113 -4.34 -20.42 -16.96
N GLN A 114 -5.52 -19.82 -16.95
CA GLN A 114 -6.19 -19.30 -15.73
C GLN A 114 -6.69 -20.38 -14.75
N SER A 115 -6.35 -21.66 -14.94
CA SER A 115 -6.84 -22.78 -14.12
C SER A 115 -5.94 -23.14 -12.92
N VAL A 116 -5.34 -22.14 -12.27
CA VAL A 116 -4.40 -22.31 -11.13
C VAL A 116 -4.98 -23.15 -9.97
N ASN A 117 -6.30 -23.15 -9.81
CA ASN A 117 -6.94 -23.90 -8.72
C ASN A 117 -7.31 -25.34 -9.07
N SER A 118 -7.33 -25.73 -10.35
CA SER A 118 -7.75 -27.06 -10.77
C SER A 118 -6.62 -28.07 -10.82
N ASP A 119 -5.37 -27.61 -11.00
CA ASP A 119 -4.19 -28.49 -11.04
C ASP A 119 -3.15 -28.07 -10.03
N LEU A 120 -2.95 -28.92 -9.00
CA LEU A 120 -2.02 -28.69 -7.90
C LEU A 120 -0.55 -28.69 -8.34
N ASN A 121 -0.24 -29.29 -9.48
CA ASN A 121 1.13 -29.49 -9.97
C ASN A 121 1.49 -28.53 -11.11
N LEU A 122 0.55 -27.73 -11.58
CA LEU A 122 0.80 -26.80 -12.67
C LEU A 122 1.76 -25.70 -12.24
N HIS A 123 2.94 -25.69 -12.79
CA HIS A 123 3.96 -24.64 -12.62
C HIS A 123 4.97 -24.71 -13.76
N ALA A 124 5.70 -23.61 -13.97
CA ALA A 124 6.86 -23.59 -14.82
C ALA A 124 8.09 -23.12 -14.04
N THR A 125 9.23 -23.72 -14.31
CA THR A 125 10.52 -23.36 -13.72
C THR A 125 11.42 -22.78 -14.80
N SER A 126 12.00 -21.58 -14.54
CA SER A 126 12.95 -20.93 -15.44
C SER A 126 14.29 -21.69 -15.46
N THR A 127 15.07 -21.51 -16.51
CA THR A 127 16.44 -21.97 -16.57
C THR A 127 17.40 -20.90 -16.05
N LEU A 128 18.68 -21.26 -15.82
CA LEU A 128 19.70 -20.27 -15.46
C LEU A 128 20.02 -19.31 -16.61
N ALA A 129 19.95 -19.79 -17.85
CA ALA A 129 20.18 -18.96 -19.03
C ALA A 129 18.98 -18.03 -19.32
N GLU A 130 17.78 -18.52 -19.06
CA GLU A 130 16.50 -17.81 -19.28
C GLU A 130 15.77 -17.73 -17.95
N ASN A 131 16.26 -16.86 -17.08
CA ASN A 131 15.68 -16.60 -15.76
C ASN A 131 14.49 -15.64 -15.83
N TRP A 132 13.59 -15.87 -16.79
CA TRP A 132 12.44 -15.04 -17.05
C TRP A 132 11.28 -15.83 -17.68
N PHE A 133 10.07 -15.29 -17.53
CA PHE A 133 8.86 -15.73 -18.22
C PHE A 133 8.11 -14.55 -18.78
N GLY A 134 7.47 -14.71 -19.92
CA GLY A 134 6.78 -13.61 -20.57
C GLY A 134 5.77 -14.04 -21.61
N ALA A 135 5.22 -13.03 -22.29
CA ALA A 135 4.28 -13.22 -23.39
C ALA A 135 4.49 -12.20 -24.50
N SER A 136 4.17 -12.60 -25.71
CA SER A 136 4.07 -11.71 -26.87
C SER A 136 2.62 -11.43 -27.24
N TYR A 137 2.39 -10.24 -27.79
CA TYR A 137 1.09 -9.74 -28.18
C TYR A 137 1.11 -9.18 -29.60
N SER A 138 0.09 -9.51 -30.39
CA SER A 138 -0.11 -8.92 -31.72
C SER A 138 -1.58 -8.59 -31.91
N PRO A 139 -1.98 -7.33 -32.01
CA PRO A 139 -1.13 -6.12 -31.97
C PRO A 139 -0.50 -5.87 -30.60
N GLY A 140 0.51 -4.98 -30.58
CA GLY A 140 1.13 -4.52 -29.34
C GLY A 140 0.09 -3.95 -28.38
N THR A 141 0.26 -4.21 -27.10
CA THR A 141 -0.72 -3.90 -26.05
C THR A 141 -0.14 -3.01 -24.97
N ARG A 142 -1.01 -2.41 -24.17
CA ARG A 142 -0.67 -1.65 -22.95
C ARG A 142 -1.18 -2.43 -21.74
N ILE A 143 -0.32 -2.69 -20.78
CA ILE A 143 -0.72 -3.34 -19.53
C ILE A 143 -0.68 -2.33 -18.37
N PHE A 144 -1.62 -2.46 -17.45
CA PHE A 144 -1.76 -1.62 -16.26
C PHE A 144 -1.58 -2.41 -14.97
N TYR A 145 -1.74 -3.72 -15.04
CA TYR A 145 -1.59 -4.61 -13.89
C TYR A 145 -0.75 -5.81 -14.28
N VAL A 146 0.16 -6.18 -13.40
CA VAL A 146 0.93 -7.41 -13.46
C VAL A 146 0.65 -8.21 -12.20
N GLY A 147 0.30 -9.47 -12.36
CA GLY A 147 0.14 -10.41 -11.27
C GLY A 147 0.94 -11.67 -11.53
N PHE A 148 1.46 -12.27 -10.47
CA PHE A 148 2.03 -13.61 -10.55
C PHE A 148 1.66 -14.44 -9.33
N ASN A 149 1.55 -15.74 -9.54
CA ASN A 149 1.25 -16.72 -8.50
C ASN A 149 2.51 -17.53 -8.19
N ALA A 150 2.87 -17.57 -6.91
CA ALA A 150 4.07 -18.23 -6.44
C ALA A 150 3.96 -19.75 -6.50
N TYR A 151 5.03 -20.43 -6.87
CA TYR A 151 5.24 -21.85 -6.64
C TYR A 151 6.34 -22.02 -5.60
N SER A 152 5.95 -22.33 -4.37
CA SER A 152 6.85 -22.43 -3.22
C SER A 152 6.49 -23.60 -2.29
N PRO A 153 6.59 -24.86 -2.76
CA PRO A 153 6.14 -26.02 -1.99
C PRO A 153 6.98 -26.29 -0.74
N ALA A 154 8.18 -25.69 -0.66
CA ALA A 154 9.08 -25.85 0.49
C ALA A 154 8.84 -24.80 1.60
N GLY A 155 7.93 -23.84 1.40
CA GLY A 155 7.65 -22.77 2.36
C GLY A 155 7.63 -21.38 1.72
N LEU A 156 8.15 -20.38 2.40
CA LEU A 156 8.24 -19.03 1.88
C LEU A 156 9.42 -18.90 0.91
N THR A 157 9.20 -18.22 -0.20
CA THR A 157 10.23 -17.91 -1.22
C THR A 157 10.22 -16.43 -1.54
N ASP A 158 11.42 -15.85 -1.69
CA ASP A 158 11.60 -14.46 -2.11
C ASP A 158 11.62 -14.37 -3.64
N TYR A 159 10.83 -13.44 -4.16
CA TYR A 159 10.76 -13.14 -5.60
C TYR A 159 11.25 -11.71 -5.83
N ASN A 160 12.39 -11.59 -6.52
CA ASN A 160 13.03 -10.34 -6.92
C ASN A 160 12.84 -10.14 -8.42
N LEU A 161 11.66 -9.66 -8.85
CA LEU A 161 11.30 -9.61 -10.24
C LEU A 161 11.30 -8.18 -10.79
N ASP A 162 11.77 -8.06 -12.03
CA ASP A 162 11.62 -6.87 -12.87
C ASP A 162 10.63 -7.15 -14.00
N LEU A 163 9.85 -6.14 -14.35
CA LEU A 163 9.09 -6.12 -15.59
C LEU A 163 9.96 -5.53 -16.67
N GLU A 164 10.30 -6.34 -17.67
CA GLU A 164 10.98 -5.90 -18.87
C GLU A 164 10.03 -5.91 -20.08
N VAL A 165 10.22 -4.95 -20.96
CA VAL A 165 9.41 -4.75 -22.16
C VAL A 165 10.27 -4.70 -23.40
N SER A 166 9.68 -5.08 -24.53
CA SER A 166 10.36 -5.03 -25.83
C SER A 166 9.37 -4.83 -26.97
N ASN A 167 9.85 -4.26 -28.08
CA ASN A 167 9.10 -4.15 -29.31
C ASN A 167 9.58 -5.14 -30.40
N ASP A 168 10.79 -5.66 -30.26
CA ASP A 168 11.43 -6.57 -31.22
C ASP A 168 11.66 -7.99 -30.68
N GLY A 169 11.48 -8.19 -29.38
CA GLY A 169 11.75 -9.45 -28.67
C GLY A 169 13.24 -9.78 -28.48
N ILE A 170 14.15 -8.86 -28.89
CA ILE A 170 15.61 -9.01 -28.84
C ILE A 170 16.20 -8.04 -27.82
N THR A 171 15.84 -6.77 -27.93
CA THR A 171 16.27 -5.70 -27.02
C THR A 171 15.22 -5.50 -25.93
N TRP A 172 15.64 -5.53 -24.67
CA TRP A 172 14.77 -5.48 -23.53
C TRP A 172 15.13 -4.31 -22.61
N ASP A 173 14.13 -3.52 -22.27
CA ASP A 173 14.26 -2.43 -21.34
C ASP A 173 13.54 -2.77 -20.03
N VAL A 174 14.18 -2.49 -18.90
CA VAL A 174 13.52 -2.58 -17.59
C VAL A 174 12.51 -1.44 -17.49
N TRP A 175 11.22 -1.80 -17.45
CA TRP A 175 10.15 -0.82 -17.30
C TRP A 175 9.88 -0.49 -15.84
N GLU A 176 9.87 -1.52 -15.00
CA GLU A 176 9.62 -1.35 -13.57
C GLU A 176 10.28 -2.47 -12.76
N SER A 177 10.90 -2.09 -11.64
CA SER A 177 11.48 -3.03 -10.68
C SER A 177 10.55 -3.16 -9.47
N PHE A 178 10.02 -4.36 -9.27
CA PHE A 178 9.12 -4.62 -8.15
C PHE A 178 9.87 -4.78 -6.83
N PRO A 179 9.28 -4.37 -5.70
CA PRO A 179 9.85 -4.68 -4.39
C PRO A 179 9.85 -6.20 -4.18
N THR A 180 10.85 -6.70 -3.47
CA THR A 180 10.94 -8.12 -3.10
C THR A 180 9.66 -8.61 -2.45
N GLN A 181 9.13 -9.73 -2.96
CA GLN A 181 7.93 -10.36 -2.43
C GLN A 181 8.29 -11.71 -1.80
N THR A 182 8.08 -11.84 -0.51
CA THR A 182 8.20 -13.13 0.20
C THR A 182 6.83 -13.81 0.20
N LEU A 183 6.66 -14.85 -0.62
CA LEU A 183 5.36 -15.47 -0.87
C LEU A 183 5.35 -16.94 -0.47
N ALA A 184 4.22 -17.38 0.08
CA ALA A 184 3.89 -18.78 0.25
C ALA A 184 3.42 -19.41 -1.06
N ASP A 185 3.39 -20.75 -1.11
CA ASP A 185 2.83 -21.46 -2.26
C ASP A 185 1.41 -21.00 -2.57
N ARG A 186 1.12 -20.75 -3.85
CA ARG A 186 -0.16 -20.26 -4.38
C ARG A 186 -0.58 -18.86 -3.97
N GLN A 187 0.28 -18.12 -3.31
CA GLN A 187 0.03 -16.72 -3.03
C GLN A 187 0.23 -15.86 -4.27
N TRP A 188 -0.65 -14.89 -4.48
CA TRP A 188 -0.54 -13.91 -5.53
C TRP A 188 0.17 -12.65 -5.07
N ALA A 189 0.99 -12.09 -5.94
CA ALA A 189 1.44 -10.70 -5.87
C ALA A 189 0.86 -9.93 -7.07
N TYR A 190 0.44 -8.67 -6.84
CA TYR A 190 -0.12 -7.79 -7.84
C TYR A 190 0.53 -6.42 -7.79
N PHE A 191 0.78 -5.86 -8.96
CA PHE A 191 1.41 -4.56 -9.11
C PHE A 191 0.66 -3.73 -10.14
N THR A 192 0.58 -2.42 -9.89
CA THR A 192 0.11 -1.43 -10.86
C THR A 192 1.28 -0.95 -11.69
N ILE A 193 1.06 -0.80 -12.98
CA ILE A 193 2.06 -0.34 -13.93
C ILE A 193 1.64 1.01 -14.49
N ASN A 194 2.55 1.97 -14.47
CA ASN A 194 2.33 3.25 -15.15
C ASN A 194 2.62 3.13 -16.64
N ALA A 195 1.71 2.48 -17.37
CA ALA A 195 1.87 2.23 -18.79
C ALA A 195 1.61 3.51 -19.60
N THR A 196 2.62 4.00 -20.33
CA THR A 196 2.50 5.18 -21.19
C THR A 196 2.38 4.83 -22.66
N GLN A 197 2.81 3.63 -23.07
CA GLN A 197 2.81 3.19 -24.46
C GLN A 197 2.52 1.68 -24.60
N ASN A 198 2.31 1.24 -25.83
CA ASN A 198 2.08 -0.17 -26.17
C ASN A 198 3.42 -0.85 -26.45
N PHE A 199 3.52 -2.13 -26.04
CA PHE A 199 4.64 -3.01 -26.36
C PHE A 199 4.12 -4.33 -26.92
N TYR A 200 4.99 -5.02 -27.68
CA TYR A 200 4.67 -6.33 -28.25
C TYR A 200 5.10 -7.47 -27.35
N TYR A 201 6.06 -7.23 -26.45
CA TYR A 201 6.62 -8.28 -25.59
C TYR A 201 6.74 -7.76 -24.14
N PHE A 202 6.35 -8.60 -23.21
CA PHE A 202 6.49 -8.37 -21.77
C PHE A 202 7.08 -9.60 -21.12
N ARG A 203 8.00 -9.42 -20.17
CA ARG A 203 8.54 -10.51 -19.37
C ARG A 203 8.79 -10.10 -17.92
N LEU A 204 8.66 -11.09 -17.01
CA LEU A 204 9.10 -11.02 -15.64
C LEU A 204 10.45 -11.71 -15.55
N LYS A 205 11.48 -10.98 -15.17
CA LYS A 205 12.85 -11.47 -15.06
C LYS A 205 13.31 -11.42 -13.62
N ASN A 206 13.97 -12.50 -13.18
CA ASN A 206 14.56 -12.54 -11.84
C ASN A 206 15.89 -11.78 -11.84
N ARG A 207 16.01 -10.79 -10.93
CA ARG A 207 17.24 -9.99 -10.73
C ARG A 207 18.40 -10.80 -10.16
N ASP A 208 18.11 -11.84 -9.38
CA ASP A 208 19.13 -12.63 -8.70
C ASP A 208 19.85 -13.60 -9.63
N ALA A 209 19.56 -13.62 -10.93
CA ALA A 209 20.14 -14.53 -11.92
C ALA A 209 20.08 -16.03 -11.49
N THR A 210 19.07 -16.37 -10.70
CA THR A 210 18.78 -17.75 -10.27
C THR A 210 17.51 -18.26 -10.93
N THR A 211 17.33 -19.57 -10.94
CA THR A 211 16.07 -20.17 -11.37
C THR A 211 14.94 -19.81 -10.39
N PHE A 212 13.74 -19.60 -10.90
CA PHE A 212 12.54 -19.40 -10.11
C PHE A 212 11.36 -20.12 -10.76
N SER A 213 10.33 -20.37 -9.97
CA SER A 213 9.15 -21.11 -10.43
C SER A 213 7.89 -20.31 -10.13
N LEU A 214 6.97 -20.31 -11.09
CA LEU A 214 5.66 -19.66 -10.97
C LEU A 214 4.56 -20.64 -11.36
N ARG A 215 3.36 -20.43 -10.81
CA ARG A 215 2.16 -21.15 -11.21
C ARG A 215 1.37 -20.43 -12.28
N ALA A 216 1.35 -19.11 -12.22
CA ALA A 216 0.65 -18.30 -13.21
C ALA A 216 1.24 -16.89 -13.30
N ILE A 217 1.05 -16.27 -14.47
CA ILE A 217 1.34 -14.87 -14.73
C ILE A 217 0.10 -14.24 -15.36
N GLN A 218 -0.19 -13.02 -14.95
CA GLN A 218 -1.24 -12.21 -15.53
C GLN A 218 -0.69 -10.86 -15.96
N PHE A 219 -0.82 -10.53 -17.24
CA PHE A 219 -0.66 -9.20 -17.77
C PHE A 219 -2.05 -8.67 -18.14
N ALA A 220 -2.52 -7.63 -17.44
CA ALA A 220 -3.89 -7.18 -17.59
C ALA A 220 -4.00 -5.72 -18.03
N GLN A 221 -5.00 -5.46 -18.88
CA GLN A 221 -5.46 -4.12 -19.22
C GLN A 221 -6.57 -3.73 -18.25
N SER A 222 -6.55 -2.46 -17.80
CA SER A 222 -7.71 -1.89 -17.11
C SER A 222 -8.68 -1.34 -18.14
N GLN A 223 -9.91 -1.80 -18.10
CA GLN A 223 -10.97 -1.22 -18.91
C GLN A 223 -11.83 -0.26 -18.10
N GLN A 224 -12.08 -0.57 -16.83
CA GLN A 224 -12.94 0.23 -15.99
C GLN A 224 -12.65 0.00 -14.50
N VAL A 225 -12.68 1.06 -13.73
CA VAL A 225 -12.63 1.03 -12.26
C VAL A 225 -14.03 1.35 -11.76
N ILE A 226 -14.60 0.46 -10.95
CA ILE A 226 -15.99 0.54 -10.49
C ILE A 226 -16.01 0.55 -8.97
N PRO A 227 -16.55 1.60 -8.34
CA PRO A 227 -16.61 1.69 -6.90
C PRO A 227 -17.51 0.60 -6.29
N MET A 228 -17.10 0.11 -5.13
CA MET A 228 -17.83 -0.86 -4.33
C MET A 228 -18.55 -0.16 -3.17
N ALA A 229 -19.72 -0.65 -2.81
CA ALA A 229 -20.47 -0.12 -1.69
C ALA A 229 -19.99 -0.73 -0.36
N ARG A 230 -19.75 0.12 0.64
CA ARG A 230 -19.39 -0.32 1.98
C ARG A 230 -20.61 -0.81 2.74
N LEU A 231 -20.52 -1.99 3.32
CA LEU A 231 -21.52 -2.55 4.25
C LEU A 231 -21.09 -2.29 5.70
N ASN A 232 -22.06 -2.11 6.56
CA ASN A 232 -21.83 -2.20 8.00
C ASN A 232 -21.85 -3.67 8.45
N ARG A 233 -21.44 -3.93 9.69
CA ARG A 233 -21.41 -5.29 10.25
C ARG A 233 -22.77 -5.97 10.21
N SER A 234 -23.83 -5.27 10.59
CA SER A 234 -25.18 -5.82 10.65
C SER A 234 -25.69 -6.24 9.25
N ASP A 235 -25.45 -5.37 8.25
CA ASP A 235 -25.89 -5.63 6.87
C ASP A 235 -25.15 -6.83 6.27
N TYR A 236 -23.82 -6.92 6.50
CA TYR A 236 -23.07 -8.09 6.04
C TYR A 236 -23.55 -9.39 6.68
N TRP A 237 -23.82 -9.38 8.00
CA TRP A 237 -24.28 -10.59 8.71
C TRP A 237 -25.72 -10.97 8.38
N SER A 238 -26.54 -10.06 7.90
CA SER A 238 -27.92 -10.31 7.43
C SER A 238 -27.99 -10.93 6.02
N LEU A 239 -26.87 -10.95 5.27
CA LEU A 239 -26.84 -11.53 3.93
C LEU A 239 -27.21 -13.04 3.97
N PRO A 240 -28.19 -13.48 3.17
CA PRO A 240 -28.70 -14.85 3.24
C PRO A 240 -27.71 -15.89 2.74
N ASN A 241 -26.88 -15.53 1.76
CA ASN A 241 -25.83 -16.39 1.23
C ASN A 241 -24.51 -15.61 1.10
N LYS A 242 -23.60 -15.84 2.04
CA LYS A 242 -22.29 -15.18 2.09
C LYS A 242 -21.28 -15.76 1.09
N GLN A 243 -21.55 -16.97 0.59
CA GLN A 243 -20.71 -17.67 -0.40
C GLN A 243 -21.27 -17.54 -1.83
N PHE A 244 -22.23 -16.62 -2.02
CA PHE A 244 -22.75 -16.35 -3.36
C PHE A 244 -21.63 -15.80 -4.25
N GLN A 245 -21.36 -16.47 -5.36
CA GLN A 245 -20.29 -16.15 -6.28
C GLN A 245 -20.76 -15.30 -7.44
N SER A 246 -19.92 -14.37 -7.90
CA SER A 246 -20.14 -13.59 -9.11
C SER A 246 -18.81 -13.19 -9.75
N GLN A 247 -18.87 -12.83 -11.04
CA GLN A 247 -17.74 -12.23 -11.75
C GLN A 247 -17.34 -10.86 -11.20
N ARG A 248 -18.23 -10.21 -10.45
CA ARG A 248 -17.99 -8.88 -9.89
C ARG A 248 -18.43 -8.84 -8.44
N SER A 249 -17.52 -8.41 -7.56
CA SER A 249 -17.86 -8.06 -6.19
C SER A 249 -18.41 -6.63 -6.16
N LEU A 250 -19.57 -6.46 -5.54
CA LEU A 250 -20.31 -5.18 -5.52
C LEU A 250 -20.15 -4.44 -4.21
N GLN A 251 -19.96 -5.19 -3.13
CA GLN A 251 -19.98 -4.68 -1.77
C GLN A 251 -18.85 -5.26 -0.96
N TYR A 252 -18.45 -4.56 0.08
CA TYR A 252 -17.45 -5.03 1.02
C TYR A 252 -17.80 -4.66 2.45
N TRP A 253 -17.32 -5.47 3.40
CA TRP A 253 -17.34 -5.16 4.81
C TRP A 253 -15.93 -5.25 5.37
N PHE A 254 -15.46 -4.16 6.00
CA PHE A 254 -14.15 -4.11 6.62
C PHE A 254 -14.25 -4.45 8.11
N ASN A 255 -13.55 -5.51 8.52
CA ASN A 255 -13.48 -5.99 9.88
C ASN A 255 -12.20 -5.46 10.53
N ARG A 256 -12.37 -4.44 11.41
CA ARG A 256 -11.28 -3.80 12.15
C ARG A 256 -10.83 -4.67 13.32
N GLN A 257 -9.92 -5.58 13.07
CA GLN A 257 -9.27 -6.40 14.10
C GLN A 257 -7.76 -6.10 14.10
N ILE A 258 -7.00 -6.76 14.99
CA ILE A 258 -5.54 -6.68 15.01
C ILE A 258 -4.99 -7.13 13.65
N ASP A 259 -5.54 -8.22 13.10
CA ASP A 259 -5.31 -8.67 11.73
C ASP A 259 -6.54 -8.25 10.89
N PRO A 260 -6.50 -7.07 10.25
CA PRO A 260 -7.67 -6.54 9.56
C PRO A 260 -8.02 -7.36 8.33
N GLN A 261 -9.32 -7.61 8.15
CA GLN A 261 -9.86 -8.39 7.05
C GLN A 261 -10.94 -7.62 6.31
N LEU A 262 -10.90 -7.67 5.00
CA LEU A 262 -11.93 -7.10 4.14
C LEU A 262 -12.73 -8.21 3.47
N TYR A 263 -13.99 -8.32 3.83
CA TYR A 263 -14.93 -9.29 3.28
C TYR A 263 -15.57 -8.77 2.01
N LEU A 264 -15.58 -9.61 0.99
CA LEU A 264 -16.13 -9.31 -0.33
C LEU A 264 -17.52 -9.96 -0.51
N TRP A 265 -18.43 -9.25 -1.16
CA TRP A 265 -19.71 -9.81 -1.55
C TRP A 265 -20.23 -9.20 -2.87
N PRO A 266 -20.65 -10.00 -3.85
CA PRO A 266 -20.43 -11.46 -3.98
C PRO A 266 -18.98 -11.89 -3.94
N VAL A 267 -18.75 -13.17 -3.61
CA VAL A 267 -17.41 -13.76 -3.60
C VAL A 267 -16.91 -13.92 -5.05
N PRO A 268 -15.62 -13.70 -5.32
CA PRO A 268 -15.03 -13.92 -6.64
C PRO A 268 -15.25 -15.33 -7.17
N ASN A 269 -15.68 -15.46 -8.43
CA ASN A 269 -15.83 -16.76 -9.11
C ASN A 269 -14.69 -17.08 -10.09
N ASN A 270 -13.66 -16.23 -10.15
CA ASN A 270 -12.50 -16.44 -10.98
C ASN A 270 -11.20 -16.00 -10.25
N ASN A 271 -10.04 -16.39 -10.77
CA ASN A 271 -8.75 -16.17 -10.14
C ASN A 271 -8.10 -14.81 -10.46
N PHE A 272 -8.78 -13.94 -11.18
CA PHE A 272 -8.19 -12.70 -11.70
C PHE A 272 -9.04 -11.47 -11.40
N GLN A 273 -9.64 -11.43 -10.23
CA GLN A 273 -10.29 -10.20 -9.78
C GLN A 273 -9.26 -9.29 -9.10
N VAL A 274 -9.15 -8.09 -9.61
CA VAL A 274 -8.27 -7.06 -9.10
C VAL A 274 -9.10 -6.02 -8.36
N PHE A 275 -8.60 -5.62 -7.19
CA PHE A 275 -9.21 -4.60 -6.34
C PHE A 275 -8.20 -3.51 -6.07
N GLN A 276 -8.65 -2.28 -6.08
CA GLN A 276 -7.88 -1.11 -5.71
C GLN A 276 -8.51 -0.50 -4.47
N PHE A 277 -7.69 -0.27 -3.44
CA PHE A 277 -8.12 0.28 -2.17
C PHE A 277 -7.34 1.56 -1.86
N ILE A 278 -8.03 2.53 -1.28
CA ILE A 278 -7.40 3.62 -0.56
C ILE A 278 -7.54 3.30 0.91
N LEU A 279 -6.40 3.02 1.53
CA LEU A 279 -6.30 2.64 2.93
C LEU A 279 -5.88 3.84 3.77
N ASP A 280 -6.46 3.96 4.95
CA ASP A 280 -5.93 4.77 6.04
C ASP A 280 -5.03 3.88 6.89
N ILE A 281 -3.75 4.25 7.00
CA ILE A 281 -2.75 3.45 7.72
C ILE A 281 -2.28 4.15 8.99
N GLN A 282 -1.85 3.37 9.95
CA GLN A 282 -1.23 3.91 11.16
C GLN A 282 0.12 4.55 10.85
N PRO A 283 0.46 5.68 11.49
CA PRO A 283 1.82 6.19 11.42
C PRO A 283 2.80 5.16 12.00
N GLN A 284 4.01 5.16 11.46
CA GLN A 284 5.08 4.30 11.96
C GLN A 284 5.39 4.66 13.42
N ASP A 285 5.85 3.66 14.17
CA ASP A 285 6.39 3.86 15.51
C ASP A 285 7.60 4.82 15.46
N VAL A 286 7.80 5.59 16.52
CA VAL A 286 8.90 6.55 16.64
C VAL A 286 10.27 5.89 16.58
N GLY A 287 10.36 4.59 16.90
CA GLY A 287 11.57 3.80 16.76
C GLY A 287 12.73 4.28 17.63
N SER A 288 13.93 4.44 17.04
CA SER A 288 15.13 4.93 17.71
C SER A 288 15.20 6.47 17.71
N LEU A 289 15.88 7.08 18.67
CA LEU A 289 16.13 8.52 18.74
C LEU A 289 16.89 9.07 17.51
N THR A 290 17.69 8.22 16.86
CA THR A 290 18.44 8.57 15.65
C THR A 290 17.62 8.48 14.37
N ASN A 291 16.39 7.94 14.43
CA ASN A 291 15.54 7.82 13.27
C ASN A 291 14.94 9.19 12.89
N GLU A 292 14.70 9.34 11.60
CA GLU A 292 13.91 10.47 11.08
C GLU A 292 12.43 10.22 11.31
N LEU A 293 11.67 11.28 11.53
CA LEU A 293 10.23 11.18 11.71
C LEU A 293 9.54 11.03 10.34
N TYR A 294 8.67 10.04 10.21
CA TYR A 294 7.90 9.81 8.97
C TYR A 294 6.66 10.73 8.93
N VAL A 295 6.91 12.03 8.81
CA VAL A 295 5.87 13.07 8.66
C VAL A 295 6.30 14.09 7.60
N PRO A 296 5.37 14.70 6.87
CA PRO A 296 5.68 15.83 5.99
C PRO A 296 6.18 17.05 6.76
N ASP A 297 7.01 17.87 6.13
CA ASP A 297 7.58 19.08 6.74
C ASP A 297 6.53 20.04 7.30
N ARG A 298 5.38 20.14 6.64
CA ARG A 298 4.25 20.98 7.07
C ARG A 298 3.65 20.57 8.42
N VAL A 299 3.84 19.32 8.83
CA VAL A 299 3.30 18.78 10.09
C VAL A 299 4.23 19.03 11.28
N ILE A 300 5.52 19.25 11.01
CA ILE A 300 6.55 19.39 12.06
C ILE A 300 6.25 20.53 13.05
N PRO A 301 5.82 21.74 12.62
CA PRO A 301 5.50 22.82 13.55
C PRO A 301 4.40 22.44 14.55
N TYR A 302 3.37 21.71 14.08
CA TYR A 302 2.32 21.19 14.96
C TYR A 302 2.86 20.16 15.94
N VAL A 303 3.63 19.18 15.46
CA VAL A 303 4.18 18.12 16.30
C VAL A 303 5.13 18.71 17.35
N GLN A 304 5.99 19.65 16.98
CA GLN A 304 6.89 20.34 17.91
C GLN A 304 6.11 21.11 18.98
N ALA A 305 5.13 21.92 18.61
CA ALA A 305 4.34 22.69 19.55
C ALA A 305 3.52 21.79 20.52
N ALA A 306 2.91 20.74 19.99
CA ALA A 306 2.17 19.77 20.80
C ALA A 306 3.10 18.99 21.77
N LEU A 307 4.30 18.62 21.30
CA LEU A 307 5.31 17.95 22.11
C LEU A 307 5.83 18.87 23.23
N SER A 308 6.12 20.13 22.90
CA SER A 308 6.58 21.14 23.87
C SER A 308 5.54 21.35 24.99
N HIS A 309 4.27 21.46 24.64
CA HIS A 309 3.18 21.52 25.62
C HIS A 309 3.09 20.25 26.47
N LYS A 310 3.15 19.06 25.85
CA LYS A 310 3.08 17.78 26.55
C LYS A 310 4.23 17.58 27.53
N ILE A 311 5.46 17.95 27.13
CA ILE A 311 6.65 17.90 27.96
C ILE A 311 6.56 18.91 29.10
N SER A 312 6.09 20.14 28.86
CA SER A 312 5.97 21.16 29.89
C SER A 312 5.02 20.74 31.04
N MET A 313 4.04 19.92 30.77
CA MET A 313 3.15 19.36 31.81
C MET A 313 3.81 18.25 32.66
N GLN A 314 4.84 17.60 32.15
CA GLN A 314 5.52 16.50 32.84
C GLN A 314 6.76 16.97 33.65
N LEU A 315 7.28 18.16 33.32
CA LEU A 315 8.46 18.69 33.99
C LEU A 315 8.10 19.37 35.31
N PRO A 316 8.84 19.10 36.39
CA PRO A 316 8.71 19.84 37.62
C PRO A 316 9.22 21.30 37.48
N ASP A 317 8.73 22.21 38.30
CA ASP A 317 9.19 23.59 38.42
C ASP A 317 9.08 24.46 37.13
N ILE A 318 8.11 24.17 36.27
CA ILE A 318 7.78 25.03 35.13
C ILE A 318 6.69 26.04 35.54
N ASP A 319 6.91 27.31 35.15
CA ASP A 319 5.91 28.36 35.33
C ASP A 319 4.62 28.02 34.55
N MET A 320 3.51 28.02 35.29
CA MET A 320 2.17 27.76 34.71
C MET A 320 1.79 28.75 33.62
N THR A 321 2.33 29.95 33.66
CA THR A 321 2.14 30.96 32.61
C THR A 321 2.73 30.45 31.29
N ARG A 322 3.91 29.82 31.36
CA ARG A 322 4.58 29.23 30.20
C ARG A 322 3.81 28.01 29.66
N VAL A 323 3.32 27.15 30.55
CA VAL A 323 2.46 26.01 30.15
C VAL A 323 1.22 26.50 29.38
N GLY A 324 0.55 27.53 29.90
CA GLY A 324 -0.63 28.12 29.22
C GLY A 324 -0.29 28.82 27.90
N TYR A 325 0.91 29.36 27.74
CA TYR A 325 1.40 29.89 26.45
C TYR A 325 1.63 28.76 25.44
N LEU A 326 2.30 27.69 25.84
CA LEU A 326 2.57 26.52 25.00
C LEU A 326 1.28 25.80 24.59
N GLU A 327 0.27 25.76 25.47
CA GLU A 327 -1.05 25.24 25.14
C GLU A 327 -1.69 26.03 24.00
N LYS A 328 -1.70 27.36 24.10
CA LYS A 328 -2.25 28.23 23.02
C LYS A 328 -1.50 28.04 21.71
N LEU A 329 -0.18 27.95 21.76
CA LEU A 329 0.65 27.72 20.57
C LEU A 329 0.34 26.36 19.94
N ALA A 330 0.20 25.32 20.74
CA ALA A 330 -0.16 23.98 20.27
C ALA A 330 -1.56 23.94 19.66
N LEU A 331 -2.54 24.65 20.24
CA LEU A 331 -3.89 24.76 19.67
C LEU A 331 -3.89 25.54 18.36
N GLN A 332 -3.15 26.64 18.27
CA GLN A 332 -3.02 27.39 17.02
C GLN A 332 -2.37 26.55 15.93
N ALA A 333 -1.21 25.97 16.20
CA ALA A 333 -0.51 25.12 15.22
C ALA A 333 -1.36 23.92 14.77
N ARG A 334 -2.17 23.39 15.67
CA ARG A 334 -3.14 22.34 15.35
C ARG A 334 -4.22 22.84 14.39
N THR A 335 -4.81 24.01 14.65
CA THR A 335 -5.85 24.58 13.76
C THR A 335 -5.29 24.83 12.36
N GLU A 336 -4.09 25.41 12.26
CA GLU A 336 -3.40 25.64 11.00
C GLU A 336 -3.15 24.31 10.24
N PHE A 337 -2.73 23.30 10.96
CA PHE A 337 -2.52 21.95 10.41
C PHE A 337 -3.83 21.31 9.93
N GLU A 338 -4.90 21.36 10.72
CA GLU A 338 -6.23 20.85 10.36
C GLU A 338 -6.82 21.57 9.14
N GLU A 339 -6.52 22.85 8.96
CA GLU A 339 -6.96 23.64 7.78
C GLU A 339 -6.17 23.29 6.53
N GLU A 340 -4.89 22.99 6.67
CA GLU A 340 -4.01 22.64 5.54
C GLU A 340 -4.23 21.20 5.05
N ASP A 341 -4.51 20.27 5.96
CA ASP A 341 -4.69 18.85 5.67
C ASP A 341 -6.12 18.49 5.19
N ARG A 342 -6.94 19.49 4.83
CA ARG A 342 -8.25 19.27 4.25
C ARG A 342 -8.16 18.98 2.77
N ASP A 343 -8.96 18.00 2.32
CA ASP A 343 -9.22 17.85 0.89
C ASP A 343 -9.95 19.11 0.38
N LYS A 344 -9.31 19.82 -0.55
CA LYS A 344 -9.83 21.05 -1.16
C LYS A 344 -10.77 20.77 -2.33
N SER A 345 -11.15 19.51 -2.56
CA SER A 345 -12.07 19.13 -3.62
C SER A 345 -13.49 19.63 -3.33
N PRO A 346 -14.24 20.10 -4.34
CA PRO A 346 -15.64 20.46 -4.14
C PRO A 346 -16.47 19.23 -3.77
N ILE A 347 -17.26 19.33 -2.71
CA ILE A 347 -18.14 18.26 -2.26
C ILE A 347 -19.40 18.26 -3.11
N TYR A 348 -19.63 17.18 -3.86
CA TYR A 348 -20.87 16.95 -4.60
C TYR A 348 -21.68 15.87 -3.90
N PHE A 349 -22.91 16.20 -3.51
CA PHE A 349 -23.86 15.20 -3.01
C PHE A 349 -24.56 14.52 -4.18
N GLN A 350 -24.07 13.37 -4.57
CA GLN A 350 -24.67 12.54 -5.62
C GLN A 350 -24.84 11.12 -5.11
N PRO A 351 -26.01 10.46 -5.35
CA PRO A 351 -26.18 9.07 -5.00
C PRO A 351 -25.13 8.22 -5.73
N ASN A 352 -24.38 7.40 -4.99
CA ASN A 352 -23.46 6.44 -5.60
C ASN A 352 -24.25 5.21 -6.08
N ILE A 353 -24.71 5.27 -7.32
CA ILE A 353 -25.42 4.15 -7.97
C ILE A 353 -24.49 3.27 -8.83
N ALA A 354 -23.22 3.66 -8.99
CA ALA A 354 -22.24 2.94 -9.83
C ALA A 354 -22.08 1.45 -9.46
N PRO A 355 -22.12 1.03 -8.19
CA PRO A 355 -22.05 -0.38 -7.82
C PRO A 355 -23.21 -1.23 -8.37
N TYR A 356 -24.35 -0.61 -8.66
CA TYR A 356 -25.60 -1.27 -9.06
C TYR A 356 -25.94 -1.09 -10.55
N THR A 357 -25.17 -0.28 -11.27
CA THR A 357 -25.32 -0.09 -12.72
C THR A 357 -24.47 -1.12 -13.47
N ARG A 358 -25.02 -1.67 -14.55
CA ARG A 358 -24.33 -2.62 -15.43
C ARG A 358 -23.44 -1.90 -16.44
#